data_a71f1a14c5137e084d726e40d5db857f
#
_entry.id   a71f1a14c5137e084d726e40d5db857f
#
_cell.length_a   1.000
_cell.length_b   1.000
_cell.length_c   1.000
_cell.angle_alpha   90.00
_cell.angle_beta   90.00
_cell.angle_gamma   90.00
#
_symmetry.space_group_name_H-M   'P 1'
#
loop_
_entity.id
_entity.type
_entity.pdbx_description
1 polymer ?
#
loop_
_entity_poly.entity_id
_entity_poly.type
_entity_poly.pdbx_seq_one_letter_code
_entity_poly.pdbx_strand_id
1 'polypeptide(L)'
;ALSMTSAQPAPASSSPAVPLAAPDPALSAAQAAGVIRERTGVDRFDVAIVLGSGWGGAGQHLGSTVAVLDAGEVPGFHASPVPGHAGTLTAVRLPDGRHALLVAARTHFYQELGVDAVAHPVRTAAALGVEVLVLTNGAGGIDPTWTPGTPVLISDHVNLTAATPLHGAEFVDMTDAY
;
A
#
# COMPACT_ATOMS: atom_id res chain seq x y z
N ALA A 1 5.39 -74.41 -14.51
CA ALA A 1 5.50 -73.11 -15.18
C ALA A 1 5.48 -72.02 -14.13
N LEU A 2 6.64 -71.43 -13.81
CA LEU A 2 6.76 -70.30 -12.91
C LEU A 2 6.63 -69.00 -13.74
N SER A 3 5.58 -68.22 -13.48
CA SER A 3 5.33 -66.91 -14.09
C SER A 3 6.17 -65.88 -13.35
N MET A 4 7.10 -65.25 -14.02
CA MET A 4 7.88 -64.11 -13.49
C MET A 4 7.07 -62.82 -13.75
N THR A 5 6.52 -62.25 -12.70
CA THR A 5 5.89 -60.93 -12.75
C THR A 5 6.98 -59.89 -12.70
N SER A 6 7.14 -59.12 -13.80
CA SER A 6 8.09 -57.99 -13.87
C SER A 6 7.59 -56.84 -12.99
N ALA A 7 8.39 -56.43 -12.02
CA ALA A 7 8.14 -55.26 -11.20
C ALA A 7 8.37 -53.99 -12.04
N GLN A 8 7.36 -53.16 -12.12
CA GLN A 8 7.42 -51.83 -12.76
C GLN A 8 8.15 -50.86 -11.85
N PRO A 9 9.11 -50.06 -12.35
CA PRO A 9 9.80 -49.09 -11.51
C PRO A 9 8.85 -48.00 -11.04
N ALA A 10 8.99 -47.62 -9.78
CA ALA A 10 8.24 -46.51 -9.18
C ALA A 10 8.50 -45.18 -9.90
N PRO A 11 7.50 -44.29 -10.03
CA PRO A 11 7.71 -42.98 -10.63
C PRO A 11 8.68 -42.17 -9.78
N ALA A 12 9.62 -41.50 -10.45
CA ALA A 12 10.58 -40.61 -9.81
C ALA A 12 9.85 -39.51 -9.01
N SER A 13 10.24 -39.34 -7.75
CA SER A 13 9.70 -38.29 -6.91
C SER A 13 10.14 -36.92 -7.49
N SER A 14 9.19 -36.14 -7.98
CA SER A 14 9.42 -34.74 -8.32
C SER A 14 9.78 -33.99 -7.04
N SER A 15 10.98 -33.45 -6.97
CA SER A 15 11.36 -32.51 -5.91
C SER A 15 10.35 -31.38 -5.84
N PRO A 16 9.88 -30.98 -4.64
CA PRO A 16 8.99 -29.84 -4.53
C PRO A 16 9.70 -28.61 -5.08
N ALA A 17 9.01 -27.89 -5.98
CA ALA A 17 9.50 -26.61 -6.48
C ALA A 17 9.72 -25.67 -5.28
N VAL A 18 10.94 -25.12 -5.17
CA VAL A 18 11.23 -24.08 -4.17
C VAL A 18 10.29 -22.92 -4.47
N PRO A 19 9.44 -22.49 -3.51
CA PRO A 19 8.59 -21.33 -3.74
C PRO A 19 9.46 -20.14 -4.15
N LEU A 20 9.11 -19.46 -5.24
CA LEU A 20 9.74 -18.19 -5.54
C LEU A 20 9.60 -17.29 -4.31
N ALA A 21 10.72 -16.76 -3.82
CA ALA A 21 10.70 -15.80 -2.73
C ALA A 21 9.75 -14.66 -3.09
N ALA A 22 8.91 -14.25 -2.16
CA ALA A 22 8.06 -13.08 -2.36
C ALA A 22 8.95 -11.87 -2.72
N PRO A 23 8.51 -10.99 -3.62
CA PRO A 23 9.30 -9.83 -4.00
C PRO A 23 9.62 -8.99 -2.75
N ASP A 24 10.86 -8.51 -2.68
CA ASP A 24 11.30 -7.62 -1.60
C ASP A 24 10.40 -6.37 -1.57
N PRO A 25 9.71 -6.10 -0.45
CA PRO A 25 8.80 -4.96 -0.34
C PRO A 25 9.49 -3.60 -0.53
N ALA A 26 10.75 -3.46 -0.14
CA ALA A 26 11.52 -2.24 -0.32
C ALA A 26 11.88 -2.02 -1.81
N LEU A 27 12.29 -3.07 -2.50
CA LEU A 27 12.56 -3.02 -3.94
C LEU A 27 11.30 -2.67 -4.73
N SER A 28 10.17 -3.29 -4.39
CA SER A 28 8.88 -3.01 -5.02
C SER A 28 8.47 -1.54 -4.83
N ALA A 29 8.64 -0.99 -3.63
CA ALA A 29 8.37 0.41 -3.33
C ALA A 29 9.29 1.38 -4.08
N ALA A 30 10.58 1.03 -4.23
CA ALA A 30 11.54 1.83 -5.00
C ALA A 30 11.19 1.84 -6.49
N GLN A 31 10.75 0.71 -7.06
CA GLN A 31 10.27 0.63 -8.43
C GLN A 31 9.02 1.48 -8.65
N ALA A 32 8.04 1.41 -7.73
CA ALA A 32 6.85 2.24 -7.76
C ALA A 32 7.20 3.73 -7.73
N ALA A 33 8.11 4.13 -6.85
CA ALA A 33 8.58 5.51 -6.75
C ALA A 33 9.25 5.99 -8.04
N GLY A 34 10.03 5.14 -8.70
CA GLY A 34 10.63 5.43 -10.01
C GLY A 34 9.59 5.72 -11.07
N VAL A 35 8.59 4.84 -11.21
CA VAL A 35 7.48 5.01 -12.17
C VAL A 35 6.67 6.29 -11.87
N ILE A 36 6.40 6.58 -10.60
CA ILE A 36 5.67 7.78 -10.20
C ILE A 36 6.44 9.04 -10.61
N ARG A 37 7.75 9.13 -10.32
CA ARG A 37 8.60 10.27 -10.73
C ARG A 37 8.61 10.45 -12.25
N GLU A 38 8.86 9.38 -12.97
CA GLU A 38 8.92 9.40 -14.44
C GLU A 38 7.61 9.90 -15.06
N ARG A 39 6.48 9.36 -14.62
CA ARG A 39 5.18 9.64 -15.21
C ARG A 39 4.58 10.97 -14.77
N THR A 40 4.93 11.47 -13.59
CA THR A 40 4.45 12.77 -13.10
C THR A 40 5.37 13.93 -13.46
N GLY A 41 6.65 13.66 -13.77
CA GLY A 41 7.69 14.68 -13.91
C GLY A 41 8.03 15.38 -12.59
N VAL A 42 7.66 14.80 -11.45
CA VAL A 42 7.92 15.35 -10.12
C VAL A 42 9.00 14.50 -9.42
N ASP A 43 10.16 15.11 -9.20
CA ASP A 43 11.31 14.41 -8.62
C ASP A 43 11.14 14.14 -7.10
N ARG A 44 10.48 15.05 -6.40
CA ARG A 44 10.28 14.99 -4.96
C ARG A 44 8.83 15.30 -4.57
N PHE A 45 8.32 14.53 -3.64
CA PHE A 45 7.06 14.80 -2.97
C PHE A 45 7.33 15.12 -1.49
N ASP A 46 6.78 16.22 -0.99
CA ASP A 46 6.95 16.66 0.40
C ASP A 46 5.90 16.00 1.32
N VAL A 47 4.71 15.74 0.78
CA VAL A 47 3.58 15.19 1.51
C VAL A 47 2.98 14.03 0.71
N ALA A 48 2.57 12.97 1.40
CA ALA A 48 1.66 11.98 0.81
C ALA A 48 0.39 11.89 1.66
N ILE A 49 -0.76 11.77 0.98
CA ILE A 49 -2.06 11.68 1.64
C ILE A 49 -2.79 10.45 1.10
N VAL A 50 -3.00 9.48 1.97
CA VAL A 50 -3.79 8.29 1.65
C VAL A 50 -5.26 8.60 1.94
N LEU A 51 -6.06 8.66 0.87
CA LEU A 51 -7.47 9.04 0.95
C LEU A 51 -8.32 7.82 1.33
N GLY A 52 -8.88 7.88 2.53
CA GLY A 52 -9.82 6.89 3.05
C GLY A 52 -11.27 7.18 2.71
N SER A 53 -12.17 6.33 3.24
CA SER A 53 -13.61 6.48 3.08
C SER A 53 -14.06 7.86 3.59
N GLY A 54 -14.84 8.56 2.76
CA GLY A 54 -15.30 9.92 3.04
C GLY A 54 -14.35 11.05 2.64
N TRP A 55 -13.09 10.74 2.27
CA TRP A 55 -12.06 11.75 1.97
C TRP A 55 -11.79 11.95 0.47
N GLY A 56 -12.49 11.22 -0.41
CA GLY A 56 -12.21 11.25 -1.85
C GLY A 56 -12.27 12.64 -2.48
N GLY A 57 -13.10 13.56 -1.97
CA GLY A 57 -13.19 14.94 -2.44
C GLY A 57 -12.10 15.88 -1.92
N ALA A 58 -11.32 15.48 -0.92
CA ALA A 58 -10.33 16.37 -0.28
C ALA A 58 -9.24 16.86 -1.24
N GLY A 59 -8.87 16.03 -2.21
CA GLY A 59 -7.84 16.37 -3.19
C GLY A 59 -8.12 17.64 -4.00
N GLN A 60 -9.39 17.96 -4.22
CA GLN A 60 -9.80 19.14 -5.00
C GLN A 60 -9.49 20.49 -4.29
N HIS A 61 -9.23 20.42 -2.99
CA HIS A 61 -8.99 21.61 -2.16
C HIS A 61 -7.49 21.84 -1.85
N LEU A 62 -6.61 20.95 -2.30
CA LEU A 62 -5.20 20.98 -1.90
C LEU A 62 -4.32 21.81 -2.86
N GLY A 63 -4.69 21.92 -4.12
CA GLY A 63 -3.88 22.62 -5.10
C GLY A 63 -4.20 22.24 -6.53
N SER A 64 -3.23 22.42 -7.43
CA SER A 64 -3.38 22.13 -8.85
C SER A 64 -2.91 20.72 -9.18
N THR A 65 -3.72 19.94 -9.88
CA THR A 65 -3.32 18.63 -10.39
C THR A 65 -2.20 18.75 -11.40
N VAL A 66 -1.10 18.03 -11.19
CA VAL A 66 0.04 17.92 -12.11
C VAL A 66 -0.15 16.71 -13.02
N ALA A 67 -0.44 15.55 -12.45
CA ALA A 67 -0.66 14.30 -13.18
C ALA A 67 -1.57 13.37 -12.38
N VAL A 68 -2.26 12.48 -13.10
CA VAL A 68 -3.08 11.40 -12.54
C VAL A 68 -2.62 10.09 -13.17
N LEU A 69 -2.32 9.10 -12.35
CA LEU A 69 -1.90 7.76 -12.76
C LEU A 69 -2.96 6.75 -12.32
N ASP A 70 -3.19 5.74 -13.15
CA ASP A 70 -3.90 4.54 -12.72
C ASP A 70 -2.98 3.73 -11.79
N ALA A 71 -3.47 3.39 -10.61
CA ALA A 71 -2.68 2.64 -9.64
C ALA A 71 -2.32 1.23 -10.13
N GLY A 72 -3.18 0.61 -10.95
CA GLY A 72 -2.91 -0.70 -11.53
C GLY A 72 -1.73 -0.73 -12.50
N GLU A 73 -1.27 0.44 -12.97
CA GLU A 73 -0.08 0.58 -13.82
C GLU A 73 1.20 0.88 -13.02
N VAL A 74 1.11 1.00 -11.70
CA VAL A 74 2.25 1.28 -10.82
C VAL A 74 2.61 0.01 -10.04
N PRO A 75 3.87 -0.43 -10.07
CA PRO A 75 4.30 -1.66 -9.41
C PRO A 75 3.85 -1.75 -7.95
N GLY A 76 3.31 -2.90 -7.54
CA GLY A 76 2.88 -3.19 -6.17
C GLY A 76 1.58 -2.53 -5.72
N PHE A 77 1.01 -1.63 -6.53
CA PHE A 77 -0.35 -1.16 -6.32
C PHE A 77 -1.36 -2.09 -7.00
N HIS A 78 -2.52 -2.20 -6.43
CA HIS A 78 -3.59 -3.04 -6.96
C HIS A 78 -4.75 -2.16 -7.45
N ALA A 79 -5.30 -2.49 -8.60
CA ALA A 79 -6.51 -1.85 -9.10
C ALA A 79 -7.66 -2.07 -8.10
N SER A 80 -8.51 -1.05 -7.92
CA SER A 80 -9.69 -1.20 -7.08
C SER A 80 -10.65 -2.21 -7.71
N PRO A 81 -11.12 -3.23 -6.98
CA PRO A 81 -12.13 -4.15 -7.48
C PRO A 81 -13.53 -3.50 -7.54
N VAL A 82 -13.70 -2.30 -7.01
CA VAL A 82 -15.00 -1.62 -6.93
C VAL A 82 -15.19 -0.74 -8.17
N PRO A 83 -16.20 -1.00 -9.03
CA PRO A 83 -16.51 -0.15 -10.16
C PRO A 83 -16.78 1.29 -9.71
N GLY A 84 -16.15 2.27 -10.38
CA GLY A 84 -16.28 3.70 -10.04
C GLY A 84 -15.32 4.22 -8.98
N HIS A 85 -14.55 3.35 -8.31
CA HIS A 85 -13.42 3.74 -7.49
C HIS A 85 -12.16 3.54 -8.33
N ALA A 86 -11.85 4.51 -9.19
CA ALA A 86 -10.58 4.50 -9.89
C ALA A 86 -9.48 4.60 -8.84
N GLY A 87 -8.78 3.49 -8.61
CA GLY A 87 -7.57 3.51 -7.82
C GLY A 87 -6.56 4.42 -8.50
N THR A 88 -6.45 5.66 -8.06
CA THR A 88 -5.56 6.64 -8.68
C THR A 88 -4.48 7.11 -7.73
N LEU A 89 -3.34 7.46 -8.31
CA LEU A 89 -2.27 8.22 -7.69
C LEU A 89 -2.25 9.60 -8.37
N THR A 90 -2.45 10.65 -7.61
CA THR A 90 -2.53 12.01 -8.16
C THR A 90 -1.41 12.88 -7.60
N ALA A 91 -0.57 13.39 -8.49
CA ALA A 91 0.42 14.42 -8.15
C ALA A 91 -0.25 15.78 -8.14
N VAL A 92 -0.10 16.53 -7.05
CA VAL A 92 -0.69 17.86 -6.84
C VAL A 92 0.42 18.84 -6.49
N ARG A 93 0.39 20.01 -7.11
CA ARG A 93 1.22 21.15 -6.70
C ARG A 93 0.44 21.99 -5.71
N LEU A 94 1.00 22.13 -4.50
CA LEU A 94 0.42 22.93 -3.42
C LEU A 94 0.61 24.44 -3.68
N PRO A 95 -0.19 25.31 -3.03
CA PRO A 95 -0.07 26.76 -3.21
C PRO A 95 1.30 27.37 -2.88
N ASP A 96 2.05 26.72 -1.99
CA ASP A 96 3.41 27.11 -1.62
C ASP A 96 4.51 26.54 -2.52
N GLY A 97 4.12 25.84 -3.60
CA GLY A 97 5.03 25.28 -4.60
C GLY A 97 5.54 23.87 -4.29
N ARG A 98 5.28 23.32 -3.11
CA ARG A 98 5.58 21.92 -2.76
C ARG A 98 4.70 20.97 -3.54
N HIS A 99 5.05 19.67 -3.53
CA HIS A 99 4.25 18.64 -4.17
C HIS A 99 3.69 17.64 -3.18
N ALA A 100 2.43 17.28 -3.39
CA ALA A 100 1.74 16.23 -2.65
C ALA A 100 1.40 15.06 -3.57
N LEU A 101 1.52 13.83 -3.06
CA LEU A 101 1.00 12.63 -3.69
C LEU A 101 -0.30 12.24 -2.99
N LEU A 102 -1.41 12.25 -3.71
CA LEU A 102 -2.68 11.71 -3.23
C LEU A 102 -2.79 10.25 -3.66
N VAL A 103 -3.02 9.37 -2.71
CA VAL A 103 -3.20 7.94 -2.93
C VAL A 103 -4.66 7.59 -2.69
N ALA A 104 -5.43 7.44 -3.76
CA ALA A 104 -6.82 6.99 -3.71
C ALA A 104 -6.97 5.47 -3.95
N ALA A 105 -5.83 4.77 -4.08
CA ALA A 105 -5.75 3.33 -4.21
C ALA A 105 -5.28 2.71 -2.90
N ARG A 106 -6.17 2.02 -2.18
CA ARG A 106 -5.82 1.33 -0.93
C ARG A 106 -6.11 -0.16 -1.06
N THR A 107 -5.11 -0.96 -0.69
CA THR A 107 -5.32 -2.37 -0.40
C THR A 107 -5.82 -2.51 1.03
N HIS A 108 -6.90 -3.24 1.23
CA HIS A 108 -7.42 -3.56 2.56
C HIS A 108 -6.94 -4.94 3.00
N PHE A 109 -6.70 -5.09 4.29
CA PHE A 109 -6.21 -6.36 4.84
C PHE A 109 -7.17 -7.54 4.58
N TYR A 110 -8.49 -7.28 4.56
CA TYR A 110 -9.51 -8.29 4.24
C TYR A 110 -9.50 -8.78 2.78
N GLN A 111 -8.70 -8.16 1.89
CA GLN A 111 -8.51 -8.62 0.51
C GLN A 111 -7.53 -9.81 0.41
N GLU A 112 -6.94 -10.22 1.52
CA GLU A 112 -6.04 -11.38 1.63
C GLU A 112 -4.76 -11.30 0.76
N LEU A 113 -4.37 -10.06 0.37
CA LEU A 113 -3.14 -9.80 -0.38
C LEU A 113 -1.90 -9.67 0.52
N GLY A 114 -2.07 -9.89 1.82
CA GLY A 114 -1.00 -9.80 2.81
C GLY A 114 -0.74 -8.37 3.32
N VAL A 115 -0.06 -8.29 4.44
CA VAL A 115 0.22 -7.02 5.13
C VAL A 115 1.20 -6.14 4.33
N ASP A 116 2.10 -6.73 3.55
CA ASP A 116 3.05 -5.99 2.71
C ASP A 116 2.34 -5.20 1.60
N ALA A 117 1.30 -5.76 0.99
CA ALA A 117 0.48 -5.05 0.02
C ALA A 117 -0.29 -3.88 0.67
N VAL A 118 -0.75 -4.04 1.91
CA VAL A 118 -1.40 -2.96 2.68
C VAL A 118 -0.43 -1.83 3.00
N ALA A 119 0.81 -2.15 3.36
CA ALA A 119 1.86 -1.18 3.72
C ALA A 119 2.56 -0.57 2.49
N HIS A 120 2.35 -1.11 1.30
CA HIS A 120 3.04 -0.68 0.08
C HIS A 120 2.94 0.83 -0.21
N PRO A 121 1.77 1.51 -0.07
CA PRO A 121 1.68 2.95 -0.26
C PRO A 121 2.57 3.75 0.69
N VAL A 122 2.72 3.31 1.94
CA VAL A 122 3.58 3.95 2.95
C VAL A 122 5.05 3.81 2.57
N ARG A 123 5.48 2.60 2.18
CA ARG A 123 6.85 2.34 1.72
C ARG A 123 7.18 3.11 0.45
N THR A 124 6.22 3.22 -0.47
CA THR A 124 6.37 4.02 -1.71
C THR A 124 6.52 5.51 -1.37
N ALA A 125 5.72 6.04 -0.43
CA ALA A 125 5.87 7.42 0.02
C ALA A 125 7.26 7.68 0.62
N ALA A 126 7.77 6.77 1.45
CA ALA A 126 9.13 6.85 1.97
C ALA A 126 10.19 6.83 0.85
N ALA A 127 10.05 5.94 -0.14
CA ALA A 127 10.95 5.87 -1.29
C ALA A 127 10.90 7.12 -2.19
N LEU A 128 9.78 7.86 -2.20
CA LEU A 128 9.64 9.16 -2.85
C LEU A 128 10.28 10.32 -2.09
N GLY A 129 10.74 10.09 -0.85
CA GLY A 129 11.32 11.10 0.01
C GLY A 129 10.30 11.99 0.72
N VAL A 130 9.07 11.48 0.90
CA VAL A 130 8.00 12.17 1.61
C VAL A 130 8.39 12.40 3.08
N GLU A 131 8.23 13.63 3.55
CA GLU A 131 8.52 14.01 4.93
C GLU A 131 7.28 13.90 5.84
N VAL A 132 6.09 14.09 5.28
CA VAL A 132 4.82 14.04 6.02
C VAL A 132 3.86 13.08 5.32
N LEU A 133 3.45 12.04 6.04
CA LEU A 133 2.44 11.09 5.58
C LEU A 133 1.14 11.28 6.38
N VAL A 134 0.05 11.54 5.66
CA VAL A 134 -1.29 11.65 6.25
C VAL A 134 -2.11 10.44 5.83
N LEU A 135 -2.51 9.64 6.80
CA LEU A 135 -3.39 8.48 6.58
C LEU A 135 -4.79 8.86 7.05
N THR A 136 -5.78 8.77 6.15
CA THR A 136 -7.16 9.10 6.48
C THR A 136 -8.05 7.86 6.41
N ASN A 137 -9.09 7.84 7.23
CA ASN A 137 -10.10 6.79 7.22
C ASN A 137 -11.45 7.32 7.68
N GLY A 138 -12.51 6.56 7.47
CA GLY A 138 -13.80 6.71 8.16
C GLY A 138 -13.92 5.61 9.20
N ALA A 139 -14.33 5.98 10.41
CA ALA A 139 -14.53 5.04 11.51
C ALA A 139 -15.80 5.39 12.28
N GLY A 140 -16.36 4.40 12.99
CA GLY A 140 -17.43 4.63 13.95
C GLY A 140 -16.88 5.30 15.21
N GLY A 141 -17.50 6.41 15.61
CA GLY A 141 -17.20 7.08 16.87
C GLY A 141 -17.85 6.34 18.05
N ILE A 142 -17.11 6.22 19.16
CA ILE A 142 -17.64 5.66 20.42
C ILE A 142 -18.22 6.77 21.30
N ASP A 143 -17.65 7.98 21.23
CA ASP A 143 -18.14 9.13 22.00
C ASP A 143 -19.50 9.61 21.44
N PRO A 144 -20.57 9.58 22.26
CA PRO A 144 -21.91 9.96 21.81
C PRO A 144 -22.06 11.44 21.48
N THR A 145 -21.10 12.29 21.83
CA THR A 145 -21.09 13.71 21.50
C THR A 145 -20.57 14.00 20.11
N TRP A 146 -19.91 13.05 19.47
CA TRP A 146 -19.40 13.22 18.12
C TRP A 146 -20.50 13.02 17.09
N THR A 147 -20.55 13.95 16.15
CA THR A 147 -21.47 13.88 15.01
C THR A 147 -20.77 13.33 13.77
N PRO A 148 -21.49 12.75 12.80
CA PRO A 148 -20.90 12.38 11.51
C PRO A 148 -20.14 13.53 10.88
N GLY A 149 -18.90 13.28 10.46
CA GLY A 149 -18.00 14.29 9.89
C GLY A 149 -17.09 14.98 10.90
N THR A 150 -17.18 14.65 12.19
CA THR A 150 -16.22 15.14 13.19
C THR A 150 -14.82 14.62 12.88
N PRO A 151 -13.82 15.50 12.64
CA PRO A 151 -12.44 15.07 12.45
C PRO A 151 -11.83 14.69 13.79
N VAL A 152 -11.11 13.55 13.81
CA VAL A 152 -10.42 13.03 14.98
C VAL A 152 -8.98 12.76 14.62
N LEU A 153 -8.04 13.29 15.40
CA LEU A 153 -6.62 12.94 15.30
C LEU A 153 -6.36 11.72 16.17
N ILE A 154 -5.86 10.66 15.53
CA ILE A 154 -5.51 9.41 16.22
C ILE A 154 -4.19 9.63 16.97
N SER A 155 -4.18 9.36 18.26
CA SER A 155 -2.99 9.46 19.12
C SER A 155 -2.33 8.11 19.40
N ASP A 156 -3.07 7.01 19.27
CA ASP A 156 -2.56 5.65 19.52
C ASP A 156 -3.47 4.59 18.90
N HIS A 157 -2.98 3.34 18.80
CA HIS A 157 -3.69 2.20 18.22
C HIS A 157 -3.59 0.96 19.11
N VAL A 158 -4.65 0.15 19.07
CA VAL A 158 -4.62 -1.24 19.52
C VAL A 158 -4.68 -2.14 18.28
N ASN A 159 -3.59 -2.87 17.99
CA ASN A 159 -3.55 -3.80 16.88
C ASN A 159 -4.18 -5.14 17.26
N LEU A 160 -5.40 -5.39 16.79
CA LEU A 160 -6.13 -6.65 16.97
C LEU A 160 -6.05 -7.58 15.75
N THR A 161 -5.28 -7.23 14.72
CA THR A 161 -5.21 -8.03 13.48
C THR A 161 -4.25 -9.21 13.58
N ALA A 162 -3.41 -9.28 14.61
CA ALA A 162 -2.32 -10.23 14.77
C ALA A 162 -1.30 -10.22 13.60
N ALA A 163 -1.29 -9.15 12.80
CA ALA A 163 -0.37 -8.97 11.67
C ALA A 163 0.35 -7.62 11.79
N THR A 164 1.60 -7.58 11.31
CA THR A 164 2.42 -6.37 11.31
C THR A 164 3.29 -6.33 10.06
N PRO A 165 3.47 -5.17 9.42
CA PRO A 165 4.43 -5.01 8.33
C PRO A 165 5.89 -4.88 8.81
N LEU A 166 6.11 -4.85 10.13
CA LEU A 166 7.42 -4.67 10.77
C LEU A 166 8.13 -6.00 11.06
N HIS A 167 7.69 -7.08 10.43
CA HIS A 167 8.40 -8.36 10.47
C HIS A 167 9.44 -8.41 9.36
N GLY A 168 10.52 -9.16 9.58
CA GLY A 168 11.57 -9.35 8.58
C GLY A 168 12.95 -9.43 9.21
N ALA A 169 14.00 -9.31 8.36
CA ALA A 169 15.39 -9.40 8.80
C ALA A 169 15.92 -8.12 9.45
N GLU A 170 15.26 -7.00 9.22
CA GLU A 170 15.66 -5.71 9.76
C GLU A 170 14.89 -5.40 11.04
N PHE A 171 15.62 -4.97 12.07
CA PHE A 171 15.03 -4.50 13.31
C PHE A 171 14.50 -3.07 13.13
N VAL A 172 13.26 -2.86 13.54
CA VAL A 172 12.64 -1.53 13.58
C VAL A 172 12.46 -1.14 15.04
N ASP A 173 13.09 -0.05 15.45
CA ASP A 173 12.90 0.51 16.78
C ASP A 173 11.54 1.22 16.86
N MET A 174 10.72 0.77 17.80
CA MET A 174 9.36 1.29 18.01
C MET A 174 9.25 2.11 19.31
N THR A 175 10.38 2.48 19.92
CA THR A 175 10.39 3.18 21.21
C THR A 175 9.63 4.50 21.17
N ASP A 176 9.74 5.24 20.06
CA ASP A 176 9.10 6.55 19.83
C ASP A 176 8.10 6.49 18.67
N ALA A 177 7.23 5.47 18.65
CA ALA A 177 6.30 5.24 17.54
C ALA A 177 5.14 6.26 17.47
N TYR A 178 4.86 7.00 18.57
CA TYR A 178 3.77 7.98 18.70
C TYR A 178 4.21 9.24 19.44
#